data_4e62b42f89ec48106e0966b2ca8e669d
#
_entry.id   4e62b42f89ec48106e0966b2ca8e669d
#
_cell.length_a   1.000
_cell.length_b   1.000
_cell.length_c   1.000
_cell.angle_alpha   90.00
_cell.angle_beta   90.00
_cell.angle_gamma   90.00
#
_symmetry.space_group_name_H-M   'P 1'
#
loop_
_entity.id
_entity.type
_entity.pdbx_description
1 polymer ?
#
loop_
_entity_poly.entity_id
_entity_poly.type
_entity_poly.pdbx_seq_one_letter_code
_entity_poly.pdbx_strand_id
1 'polypeptide(L)'
;MIYSRIAGTGRYLPEKVLTNFDLEKMVDTSDEWIRTRTGVERRHIAADDQSVSDLCCEAARQAIESAGLDVTDIDMVVVGTTTPDIFFPKVATLIQHRLGIPACPALGMEAACTGFIYALATADKFIRAGEVKRALVVGAECLSRLVDWSDRNTCVLFGDGAGATLFERMPDGQEGMLEIGGIVNAGRQDRDDRLAGEQFGDLDLPRERVEWIAGESIVFLACRCMLQ
;
A
#
# COMPACT_ATOMS: atom_id res chain seq x y z
N MET A 1 -20.23 -18.78 4.45
CA MET A 1 -19.79 -17.54 3.75
C MET A 1 -18.27 -17.64 3.64
N ILE A 2 -17.66 -17.27 2.51
CA ILE A 2 -16.20 -17.27 2.36
C ILE A 2 -15.67 -15.91 2.81
N TYR A 3 -14.62 -15.92 3.61
CA TYR A 3 -13.93 -14.73 4.08
C TYR A 3 -12.46 -14.75 3.64
N SER A 4 -11.87 -13.56 3.54
CA SER A 4 -10.43 -13.39 3.35
C SER A 4 -9.75 -12.96 4.65
N ARG A 5 -8.46 -13.20 4.75
CA ARG A 5 -7.60 -12.66 5.81
C ARG A 5 -6.28 -12.18 5.24
N ILE A 6 -5.60 -11.32 5.98
CA ILE A 6 -4.21 -10.98 5.71
C ILE A 6 -3.35 -12.13 6.26
N ALA A 7 -2.63 -12.82 5.38
CA ALA A 7 -1.72 -13.91 5.72
C ALA A 7 -0.29 -13.42 5.92
N GLY A 8 0.11 -12.38 5.19
CA GLY A 8 1.45 -11.81 5.28
C GLY A 8 1.49 -10.38 4.78
N THR A 9 2.52 -9.65 5.21
CA THR A 9 2.77 -8.27 4.79
C THR A 9 4.25 -8.07 4.47
N GLY A 10 4.54 -7.14 3.58
CA GLY A 10 5.89 -6.74 3.24
C GLY A 10 5.96 -5.28 2.83
N ARG A 11 7.15 -4.71 2.88
CA ARG A 11 7.40 -3.32 2.47
C ARG A 11 8.77 -3.18 1.85
N TYR A 12 8.93 -2.17 1.02
CA TYR A 12 10.25 -1.76 0.56
C TYR A 12 10.34 -0.23 0.52
N LEU A 13 11.40 0.28 1.08
CA LEU A 13 11.77 1.69 1.03
C LEU A 13 13.15 1.80 0.37
N PRO A 14 13.31 2.64 -0.66
CA PRO A 14 14.61 2.92 -1.27
C PRO A 14 15.65 3.38 -0.24
N GLU A 15 16.93 3.13 -0.51
CA GLU A 15 18.02 3.43 0.43
C GLU A 15 18.26 4.92 0.61
N LYS A 16 18.15 5.71 -0.47
CA LYS A 16 18.40 7.15 -0.44
C LYS A 16 17.30 7.84 0.38
N VAL A 17 17.75 8.58 1.40
CA VAL A 17 16.88 9.36 2.29
C VAL A 17 17.10 10.85 2.03
N LEU A 18 15.99 11.58 1.84
CA LEU A 18 15.94 13.04 1.81
C LEU A 18 15.28 13.55 3.08
N THR A 19 16.01 14.27 3.92
CA THR A 19 15.54 14.83 5.19
C THR A 19 14.89 16.20 4.98
N ASN A 20 14.17 16.68 6.01
CA ASN A 20 13.65 18.05 6.00
C ASN A 20 14.79 19.08 5.92
N PHE A 21 15.93 18.84 6.58
CA PHE A 21 17.13 19.69 6.51
C PHE A 21 17.76 19.74 5.11
N ASP A 22 17.57 18.70 4.30
CA ASP A 22 17.99 18.75 2.90
C ASP A 22 17.04 19.60 2.06
N LEU A 23 15.74 19.53 2.35
CA LEU A 23 14.74 20.39 1.70
C LEU A 23 14.90 21.87 2.03
N GLU A 24 15.35 22.23 3.23
CA GLU A 24 15.68 23.61 3.61
C GLU A 24 16.74 24.25 2.69
N LYS A 25 17.60 23.42 2.09
CA LYS A 25 18.62 23.87 1.14
C LYS A 25 18.08 24.06 -0.28
N MET A 26 16.89 23.53 -0.56
CA MET A 26 16.29 23.48 -1.89
C MET A 26 15.17 24.49 -2.05
N VAL A 27 14.32 24.65 -1.02
CA VAL A 27 13.15 25.53 -1.02
C VAL A 27 13.01 26.28 0.29
N ASP A 28 12.27 27.37 0.31
CA ASP A 28 11.99 28.18 1.50
C ASP A 28 11.06 27.45 2.47
N THR A 29 11.63 26.58 3.31
CA THR A 29 10.90 25.77 4.31
C THR A 29 11.74 25.56 5.56
N SER A 30 11.20 24.87 6.58
CA SER A 30 11.95 24.42 7.76
C SER A 30 11.45 23.05 8.25
N ASP A 31 12.32 22.31 8.94
CA ASP A 31 11.95 21.04 9.59
C ASP A 31 10.73 21.21 10.48
N GLU A 32 10.71 22.27 11.31
CA GLU A 32 9.58 22.59 12.20
C GLU A 32 8.29 22.82 11.42
N TRP A 33 8.36 23.58 10.30
CA TRP A 33 7.19 23.88 9.46
C TRP A 33 6.62 22.60 8.82
N ILE A 34 7.49 21.72 8.29
CA ILE A 34 7.09 20.45 7.66
C ILE A 34 6.47 19.53 8.72
N ARG A 35 7.16 19.29 9.83
CA ARG A 35 6.72 18.37 10.89
C ARG A 35 5.39 18.79 11.50
N THR A 36 5.22 20.08 11.80
CA THR A 36 3.98 20.60 12.41
C THR A 36 2.77 20.38 11.51
N ARG A 37 2.94 20.44 10.18
CA ARG A 37 1.84 20.33 9.21
C ARG A 37 1.60 18.92 8.69
N THR A 38 2.64 18.11 8.59
CA THR A 38 2.59 16.83 7.88
C THR A 38 3.02 15.65 8.73
N GLY A 39 3.76 15.89 9.81
CA GLY A 39 4.42 14.84 10.60
C GLY A 39 5.62 14.20 9.89
N VAL A 40 5.95 14.62 8.65
CA VAL A 40 7.01 14.01 7.84
C VAL A 40 8.38 14.49 8.28
N GLU A 41 9.30 13.58 8.54
CA GLU A 41 10.69 13.87 8.90
C GLU A 41 11.67 13.59 7.75
N ARG A 42 11.36 12.61 6.90
CA ARG A 42 12.22 12.14 5.81
C ARG A 42 11.40 11.50 4.71
N ARG A 43 11.98 11.40 3.51
CA ARG A 43 11.43 10.72 2.34
C ARG A 43 12.47 9.77 1.80
N HIS A 44 12.02 8.59 1.37
CA HIS A 44 12.85 7.69 0.60
C HIS A 44 12.71 8.02 -0.87
N ILE A 45 13.81 7.97 -1.60
CA ILE A 45 13.89 8.35 -3.02
C ILE A 45 14.49 7.18 -3.79
N ALA A 46 13.75 6.65 -4.76
CA ALA A 46 14.23 5.59 -5.62
C ALA A 46 15.47 6.02 -6.42
N ALA A 47 16.41 5.12 -6.58
CA ALA A 47 17.55 5.35 -7.47
C ALA A 47 17.06 5.47 -8.93
N ASP A 48 17.88 6.11 -9.77
CA ASP A 48 17.50 6.40 -11.16
C ASP A 48 17.21 5.12 -11.98
N ASP A 49 17.84 4.01 -11.62
CA ASP A 49 17.69 2.70 -12.22
C ASP A 49 16.63 1.82 -11.55
N GLN A 50 16.04 2.24 -10.42
CA GLN A 50 14.95 1.52 -9.75
C GLN A 50 13.59 1.92 -10.32
N SER A 51 12.84 0.98 -10.82
CA SER A 51 11.46 1.16 -11.28
C SER A 51 10.44 0.86 -10.18
N VAL A 52 9.17 1.26 -10.37
CA VAL A 52 8.08 0.90 -9.45
C VAL A 52 7.95 -0.62 -9.31
N SER A 53 8.11 -1.37 -10.40
CA SER A 53 8.04 -2.83 -10.33
C SER A 53 9.21 -3.45 -9.56
N ASP A 54 10.38 -2.79 -9.45
CA ASP A 54 11.47 -3.25 -8.57
C ASP A 54 11.06 -3.11 -7.11
N LEU A 55 10.51 -1.95 -6.72
CA LEU A 55 10.00 -1.71 -5.37
C LEU A 55 8.89 -2.71 -5.02
N CYS A 56 7.96 -2.94 -5.95
CA CYS A 56 6.88 -3.92 -5.79
C CYS A 56 7.41 -5.34 -5.56
N CYS A 57 8.43 -5.78 -6.31
CA CYS A 57 9.00 -7.11 -6.17
C CYS A 57 9.60 -7.33 -4.79
N GLU A 58 10.32 -6.34 -4.25
CA GLU A 58 10.92 -6.44 -2.92
C GLU A 58 9.87 -6.54 -1.81
N ALA A 59 8.84 -5.66 -1.86
CA ALA A 59 7.73 -5.72 -0.91
C ALA A 59 6.94 -7.04 -1.03
N ALA A 60 6.70 -7.50 -2.25
CA ALA A 60 5.98 -8.74 -2.52
C ALA A 60 6.70 -9.98 -1.98
N ARG A 61 8.03 -10.10 -2.17
CA ARG A 61 8.82 -11.20 -1.61
C ARG A 61 8.67 -11.29 -0.10
N GLN A 62 8.78 -10.16 0.60
CA GLN A 62 8.61 -10.11 2.05
C GLN A 62 7.19 -10.52 2.47
N ALA A 63 6.15 -10.10 1.74
CA ALA A 63 4.77 -10.48 2.04
C ALA A 63 4.54 -11.99 1.89
N ILE A 64 5.08 -12.60 0.83
CA ILE A 64 5.00 -14.04 0.57
C ILE A 64 5.78 -14.82 1.64
N GLU A 65 7.01 -14.40 1.95
CA GLU A 65 7.84 -15.01 2.99
C GLU A 65 7.19 -14.92 4.37
N SER A 66 6.65 -13.75 4.73
CA SER A 66 5.97 -13.57 6.03
C SER A 66 4.70 -14.41 6.17
N ALA A 67 4.07 -14.78 5.06
CA ALA A 67 2.96 -15.72 5.03
C ALA A 67 3.39 -17.20 5.12
N GLY A 68 4.68 -17.50 4.98
CA GLY A 68 5.21 -18.86 4.90
C GLY A 68 4.80 -19.61 3.63
N LEU A 69 4.61 -18.88 2.53
CA LEU A 69 4.14 -19.40 1.24
C LEU A 69 5.22 -19.29 0.16
N ASP A 70 4.99 -19.98 -0.94
CA ASP A 70 5.80 -19.90 -2.17
C ASP A 70 5.09 -19.07 -3.24
N VAL A 71 5.84 -18.53 -4.20
CA VAL A 71 5.28 -17.76 -5.33
C VAL A 71 4.29 -18.59 -6.15
N THR A 72 4.44 -19.91 -6.17
CA THR A 72 3.53 -20.85 -6.84
C THR A 72 2.17 -21.00 -6.18
N ASP A 73 2.04 -20.50 -4.94
CA ASP A 73 0.80 -20.50 -4.20
C ASP A 73 -0.13 -19.32 -4.56
N ILE A 74 0.39 -18.32 -5.30
CA ILE A 74 -0.33 -17.11 -5.65
C ILE A 74 -1.17 -17.34 -6.90
N ASP A 75 -2.45 -17.05 -6.82
CA ASP A 75 -3.40 -17.24 -7.93
C ASP A 75 -4.09 -15.94 -8.39
N MET A 76 -3.66 -14.76 -7.83
CA MET A 76 -4.03 -13.44 -8.32
C MET A 76 -3.00 -12.40 -7.90
N VAL A 77 -2.75 -11.41 -8.77
CA VAL A 77 -1.91 -10.24 -8.47
C VAL A 77 -2.70 -8.95 -8.75
N VAL A 78 -2.75 -8.04 -7.78
CA VAL A 78 -3.35 -6.71 -7.96
C VAL A 78 -2.37 -5.64 -7.52
N VAL A 79 -2.12 -4.65 -8.38
CA VAL A 79 -1.19 -3.54 -8.07
C VAL A 79 -1.90 -2.20 -8.20
N GLY A 80 -1.87 -1.39 -7.14
CA GLY A 80 -2.27 0.01 -7.15
C GLY A 80 -1.06 0.90 -7.35
N THR A 81 -1.01 1.66 -8.44
CA THR A 81 0.04 2.66 -8.71
C THR A 81 -0.41 3.67 -9.75
N THR A 82 0.04 4.93 -9.60
CA THR A 82 -0.11 6.00 -10.60
C THR A 82 1.20 6.33 -11.29
N THR A 83 2.30 5.69 -10.88
CA THR A 83 3.64 5.89 -11.44
C THR A 83 4.19 4.60 -12.06
N PRO A 84 3.46 3.96 -13.01
CA PRO A 84 3.91 2.69 -13.59
C PRO A 84 5.21 2.86 -14.36
N ASP A 85 6.02 1.79 -14.45
CA ASP A 85 7.25 1.77 -15.24
C ASP A 85 7.01 2.15 -16.70
N ILE A 86 5.94 1.57 -17.27
CA ILE A 86 5.49 1.77 -18.65
C ILE A 86 3.97 1.69 -18.71
N PHE A 87 3.40 2.22 -19.77
CA PHE A 87 1.95 2.19 -19.94
C PHE A 87 1.40 0.76 -20.12
N PHE A 88 2.11 -0.10 -20.83
CA PHE A 88 1.75 -1.50 -21.09
C PHE A 88 3.02 -2.35 -21.32
N PRO A 89 3.13 -3.58 -20.72
CA PRO A 89 2.18 -4.20 -19.79
C PRO A 89 2.10 -3.49 -18.42
N LYS A 90 1.00 -3.72 -17.69
CA LYS A 90 0.82 -3.13 -16.36
C LYS A 90 1.80 -3.71 -15.34
N VAL A 91 2.11 -2.96 -14.29
CA VAL A 91 3.06 -3.35 -13.23
C VAL A 91 2.69 -4.72 -12.63
N ALA A 92 1.41 -5.03 -12.45
CA ALA A 92 0.97 -6.34 -11.97
C ALA A 92 1.49 -7.50 -12.82
N THR A 93 1.47 -7.36 -14.16
CA THR A 93 2.01 -8.37 -15.09
C THR A 93 3.54 -8.42 -15.03
N LEU A 94 4.20 -7.26 -14.86
CA LEU A 94 5.65 -7.21 -14.73
C LEU A 94 6.14 -7.95 -13.49
N ILE A 95 5.52 -7.70 -12.34
CA ILE A 95 5.92 -8.37 -11.08
C ILE A 95 5.54 -9.84 -11.09
N GLN A 96 4.40 -10.24 -11.68
CA GLN A 96 4.05 -11.64 -11.89
C GLN A 96 5.16 -12.39 -12.60
N HIS A 97 5.64 -11.84 -13.72
CA HIS A 97 6.72 -12.43 -14.50
C HIS A 97 8.05 -12.46 -13.73
N ARG A 98 8.44 -11.33 -13.13
CA ARG A 98 9.71 -11.20 -12.41
C ARG A 98 9.82 -12.08 -11.16
N LEU A 99 8.71 -12.32 -10.48
CA LEU A 99 8.66 -13.17 -9.30
C LEU A 99 8.50 -14.66 -9.65
N GLY A 100 8.16 -14.99 -10.90
CA GLY A 100 7.88 -16.35 -11.32
C GLY A 100 6.52 -16.88 -10.85
N ILE A 101 5.57 -15.97 -10.54
CA ILE A 101 4.21 -16.33 -10.17
C ILE A 101 3.54 -17.00 -11.38
N PRO A 102 2.85 -18.14 -11.21
CA PRO A 102 2.16 -18.83 -12.30
C PRO A 102 1.14 -17.95 -13.01
N ALA A 103 0.70 -18.37 -14.18
CA ALA A 103 -0.32 -17.66 -14.96
C ALA A 103 -1.61 -17.53 -14.13
N CYS A 104 -1.96 -16.30 -13.80
CA CYS A 104 -3.13 -15.92 -13.00
C CYS A 104 -3.60 -14.52 -13.40
N PRO A 105 -4.81 -14.06 -12.98
CA PRO A 105 -5.24 -12.69 -13.15
C PRO A 105 -4.23 -11.70 -12.57
N ALA A 106 -3.78 -10.74 -13.38
CA ALA A 106 -2.86 -9.69 -12.99
C ALA A 106 -3.47 -8.32 -13.33
N LEU A 107 -3.95 -7.59 -12.32
CA LEU A 107 -4.73 -6.37 -12.48
C LEU A 107 -3.96 -5.14 -12.00
N GLY A 108 -3.98 -4.07 -12.80
CA GLY A 108 -3.50 -2.74 -12.41
C GLY A 108 -4.66 -1.81 -12.03
N MET A 109 -4.51 -1.09 -10.92
CA MET A 109 -5.45 -0.09 -10.41
C MET A 109 -4.80 1.29 -10.44
N GLU A 110 -5.45 2.24 -11.13
CA GLU A 110 -5.00 3.63 -11.20
C GLU A 110 -6.04 4.51 -10.50
N ALA A 111 -5.87 4.76 -9.21
CA ALA A 111 -6.77 5.56 -8.41
C ALA A 111 -6.03 6.36 -7.32
N ALA A 112 -4.80 6.78 -7.63
CA ALA A 112 -3.94 7.53 -6.72
C ALA A 112 -3.94 6.91 -5.31
N CYS A 113 -4.08 7.74 -4.29
CA CYS A 113 -4.07 7.33 -2.89
C CYS A 113 -5.10 6.25 -2.53
N THR A 114 -6.20 6.12 -3.24
CA THR A 114 -7.21 5.08 -3.01
C THR A 114 -6.95 3.79 -3.78
N GLY A 115 -5.95 3.78 -4.67
CA GLY A 115 -5.64 2.65 -5.54
C GLY A 115 -5.36 1.35 -4.77
N PHE A 116 -4.60 1.44 -3.68
CA PHE A 116 -4.34 0.27 -2.83
C PHE A 116 -5.62 -0.26 -2.15
N ILE A 117 -6.50 0.63 -1.67
CA ILE A 117 -7.78 0.23 -1.05
C ILE A 117 -8.68 -0.46 -2.07
N TYR A 118 -8.75 0.07 -3.29
CA TYR A 118 -9.52 -0.57 -4.36
C TYR A 118 -8.92 -1.91 -4.76
N ALA A 119 -7.60 -2.03 -4.78
CA ALA A 119 -6.90 -3.28 -5.02
C ALA A 119 -7.23 -4.34 -3.94
N LEU A 120 -7.21 -3.95 -2.66
CA LEU A 120 -7.63 -4.80 -1.54
C LEU A 120 -9.09 -5.24 -1.68
N ALA A 121 -10.00 -4.29 -1.92
CA ALA A 121 -11.42 -4.58 -2.06
C ALA A 121 -11.70 -5.53 -3.25
N THR A 122 -10.97 -5.36 -4.35
CA THR A 122 -11.06 -6.23 -5.52
C THR A 122 -10.62 -7.64 -5.19
N ALA A 123 -9.43 -7.80 -4.58
CA ALA A 123 -8.90 -9.10 -4.17
C ALA A 123 -9.85 -9.83 -3.21
N ASP A 124 -10.39 -9.12 -2.21
CA ASP A 124 -11.39 -9.67 -1.29
C ASP A 124 -12.60 -10.23 -2.04
N LYS A 125 -13.15 -9.49 -3.01
CA LYS A 125 -14.31 -9.94 -3.77
C LYS A 125 -14.03 -11.20 -4.60
N PHE A 126 -12.87 -11.31 -5.22
CA PHE A 126 -12.47 -12.53 -5.95
C PHE A 126 -12.34 -13.73 -5.01
N ILE A 127 -11.73 -13.54 -3.81
CA ILE A 127 -11.63 -14.59 -2.79
C ILE A 127 -13.01 -15.01 -2.30
N ARG A 128 -13.88 -14.04 -1.96
CA ARG A 128 -15.23 -14.31 -1.45
C ARG A 128 -16.16 -14.93 -2.51
N ALA A 129 -15.92 -14.64 -3.78
CA ALA A 129 -16.59 -15.32 -4.90
C ALA A 129 -16.11 -16.76 -5.09
N GLY A 130 -14.99 -17.15 -4.46
CA GLY A 130 -14.40 -18.49 -4.60
C GLY A 130 -13.55 -18.68 -5.85
N GLU A 131 -13.29 -17.59 -6.60
CA GLU A 131 -12.52 -17.62 -7.85
C GLU A 131 -11.02 -17.79 -7.60
N VAL A 132 -10.52 -17.22 -6.50
CA VAL A 132 -9.11 -17.31 -6.10
C VAL A 132 -9.00 -17.68 -4.62
N LYS A 133 -7.87 -18.27 -4.23
CA LYS A 133 -7.58 -18.62 -2.85
C LYS A 133 -6.59 -17.64 -2.22
N ARG A 134 -5.61 -17.16 -3.00
CA ARG A 134 -4.53 -16.29 -2.52
C ARG A 134 -4.26 -15.18 -3.51
N ALA A 135 -4.38 -13.95 -3.04
CA ALA A 135 -4.17 -12.75 -3.84
C ALA A 135 -3.02 -11.93 -3.26
N LEU A 136 -2.01 -11.63 -4.07
CA LEU A 136 -0.97 -10.66 -3.75
C LEU A 136 -1.46 -9.27 -4.14
N VAL A 137 -1.54 -8.37 -3.17
CA VAL A 137 -1.96 -6.98 -3.37
C VAL A 137 -0.81 -6.06 -3.03
N VAL A 138 -0.43 -5.20 -3.96
CA VAL A 138 0.71 -4.29 -3.80
C VAL A 138 0.26 -2.86 -4.09
N GLY A 139 0.70 -1.91 -3.26
CA GLY A 139 0.64 -0.48 -3.53
C GLY A 139 2.05 0.08 -3.61
N ALA A 140 2.36 0.83 -4.66
CA ALA A 140 3.68 1.40 -4.83
C ALA A 140 3.65 2.70 -5.63
N GLU A 141 4.57 3.60 -5.29
CA GLU A 141 4.75 4.85 -6.02
C GLU A 141 6.22 5.25 -6.09
N CYS A 142 6.60 5.91 -7.19
CA CYS A 142 7.81 6.71 -7.35
C CYS A 142 7.42 8.16 -7.62
N LEU A 143 6.78 8.80 -6.63
CA LEU A 143 6.26 10.16 -6.77
C LEU A 143 7.36 11.20 -6.87
N SER A 144 8.55 10.90 -6.36
CA SER A 144 9.72 11.79 -6.45
C SER A 144 10.05 12.22 -7.89
N ARG A 145 9.63 11.42 -8.88
CA ARG A 145 9.84 11.68 -10.32
C ARG A 145 8.82 12.63 -10.93
N LEU A 146 7.68 12.82 -10.26
CA LEU A 146 6.59 13.69 -10.70
C LEU A 146 6.56 15.02 -9.96
N VAL A 147 7.18 15.09 -8.80
CA VAL A 147 7.20 16.27 -7.94
C VAL A 147 8.05 17.37 -8.56
N ASP A 148 7.52 18.58 -8.58
CA ASP A 148 8.31 19.79 -8.81
C ASP A 148 9.08 20.13 -7.51
N TRP A 149 10.37 19.87 -7.50
CA TRP A 149 11.25 20.11 -6.36
C TRP A 149 11.45 21.58 -6.02
N SER A 150 10.96 22.50 -6.83
CA SER A 150 10.92 23.95 -6.56
C SER A 150 9.62 24.40 -5.89
N ASP A 151 8.55 23.58 -5.92
CA ASP A 151 7.28 23.86 -5.25
C ASP A 151 7.28 23.32 -3.83
N ARG A 152 7.48 24.22 -2.85
CA ARG A 152 7.46 23.87 -1.42
C ARG A 152 6.16 23.26 -0.91
N ASN A 153 5.04 23.45 -1.61
CA ASN A 153 3.73 22.95 -1.16
C ASN A 153 3.58 21.44 -1.41
N THR A 154 4.28 20.92 -2.41
CA THR A 154 4.18 19.53 -2.84
C THR A 154 5.44 18.71 -2.56
N CYS A 155 6.64 19.28 -2.75
CA CYS A 155 7.90 18.54 -2.59
C CYS A 155 8.14 18.04 -1.15
N VAL A 156 7.49 18.67 -0.16
CA VAL A 156 7.60 18.27 1.25
C VAL A 156 6.74 17.06 1.61
N LEU A 157 5.82 16.61 0.72
CA LEU A 157 4.81 15.59 1.03
C LEU A 157 5.16 14.20 0.52
N PHE A 158 5.89 14.09 -0.59
CA PHE A 158 5.98 12.85 -1.35
C PHE A 158 7.37 12.23 -1.33
N GLY A 159 7.39 10.91 -1.39
CA GLY A 159 8.56 10.06 -1.56
C GLY A 159 8.18 8.80 -2.33
N ASP A 160 9.05 7.79 -2.28
CA ASP A 160 8.95 6.56 -3.04
C ASP A 160 8.93 5.34 -2.11
N GLY A 161 8.19 4.31 -2.49
CA GLY A 161 8.14 3.08 -1.73
C GLY A 161 7.08 2.12 -2.22
N ALA A 162 7.04 0.93 -1.61
CA ALA A 162 6.06 -0.10 -1.87
C ALA A 162 5.62 -0.79 -0.59
N GLY A 163 4.34 -1.14 -0.53
CA GLY A 163 3.76 -2.00 0.49
C GLY A 163 3.01 -3.16 -0.18
N ALA A 164 3.11 -4.35 0.39
CA ALA A 164 2.44 -5.53 -0.11
C ALA A 164 1.70 -6.27 1.00
N THR A 165 0.58 -6.87 0.63
CA THR A 165 -0.24 -7.69 1.51
C THR A 165 -0.64 -8.95 0.76
N LEU A 166 -0.48 -10.09 1.41
CA LEU A 166 -0.98 -11.35 0.92
C LEU A 166 -2.32 -11.66 1.57
N PHE A 167 -3.36 -11.70 0.77
CA PHE A 167 -4.67 -12.19 1.17
C PHE A 167 -4.81 -13.69 0.90
N GLU A 168 -5.41 -14.39 1.84
CA GLU A 168 -5.82 -15.77 1.60
C GLU A 168 -7.26 -16.02 2.05
N ARG A 169 -7.90 -17.02 1.40
CA ARG A 169 -9.18 -17.55 1.82
C ARG A 169 -9.07 -18.19 3.19
N MET A 170 -9.97 -17.80 4.08
CA MET A 170 -10.07 -18.44 5.38
C MET A 170 -10.61 -19.88 5.28
N PRO A 171 -10.19 -20.78 6.18
CA PRO A 171 -10.82 -22.10 6.31
C PRO A 171 -12.33 -21.99 6.52
N ASP A 172 -13.07 -22.96 5.98
CA ASP A 172 -14.52 -22.98 6.10
C ASP A 172 -14.96 -23.01 7.57
N GLY A 173 -15.94 -22.19 7.91
CA GLY A 173 -16.49 -22.09 9.28
C GLY A 173 -15.79 -21.12 10.21
N GLN A 174 -14.73 -20.43 9.74
CA GLN A 174 -14.10 -19.33 10.48
C GLN A 174 -14.60 -17.98 9.97
N GLU A 175 -14.85 -17.05 10.87
CA GLU A 175 -15.15 -15.67 10.54
C GLU A 175 -13.85 -14.91 10.25
N GLY A 176 -13.83 -14.18 9.17
CA GLY A 176 -12.68 -13.38 8.73
C GLY A 176 -12.96 -11.89 8.76
N MET A 177 -12.13 -11.12 8.10
CA MET A 177 -12.24 -9.67 8.02
C MET A 177 -13.59 -9.25 7.41
N LEU A 178 -14.39 -8.52 8.19
CA LEU A 178 -15.81 -8.35 7.94
C LEU A 178 -16.14 -7.39 6.80
N GLU A 179 -15.34 -6.35 6.54
CA GLU A 179 -15.64 -5.45 5.42
C GLU A 179 -14.47 -4.52 5.06
N ILE A 180 -13.94 -4.67 3.86
CA ILE A 180 -13.14 -3.63 3.22
C ILE A 180 -14.06 -2.51 2.70
N GLY A 181 -15.36 -2.77 2.56
CA GLY A 181 -16.35 -1.82 2.07
C GLY A 181 -16.49 -0.53 2.89
N GLY A 182 -16.30 -0.59 4.20
CA GLY A 182 -16.30 0.60 5.08
C GLY A 182 -15.11 1.54 4.83
N ILE A 183 -14.00 1.00 4.40
CA ILE A 183 -12.77 1.76 4.12
C ILE A 183 -12.89 2.57 2.82
N VAL A 184 -13.59 2.05 1.81
CA VAL A 184 -13.81 2.73 0.52
C VAL A 184 -14.68 3.99 0.67
N ASN A 185 -15.54 4.05 1.69
CA ASN A 185 -16.36 5.22 1.98
C ASN A 185 -15.67 6.30 2.85
N ALA A 186 -14.52 6.02 3.43
CA ALA A 186 -13.76 6.99 4.24
C ALA A 186 -13.21 8.19 3.43
N GLY A 187 -13.27 8.14 2.10
CA GLY A 187 -12.99 9.28 1.22
C GLY A 187 -14.11 10.34 1.16
N ARG A 188 -15.28 10.08 1.74
CA ARG A 188 -16.26 11.13 2.03
C ARG A 188 -15.92 11.76 3.36
N GLN A 189 -15.35 12.95 3.31
CA GLN A 189 -15.24 13.85 4.46
C GLN A 189 -16.63 14.30 4.94
N ASP A 190 -17.37 13.40 5.57
CA ASP A 190 -18.38 13.81 6.53
C ASP A 190 -17.70 13.89 7.88
N ARG A 191 -17.56 15.16 8.34
CA ARG A 191 -17.01 15.54 9.62
C ARG A 191 -17.94 15.11 10.76
N ASP A 192 -18.12 13.83 10.98
CA ASP A 192 -18.76 13.32 12.17
C ASP A 192 -17.78 12.34 12.85
N ASP A 193 -16.93 12.94 13.72
CA ASP A 193 -15.89 12.26 14.50
C ASP A 193 -16.43 11.18 15.46
N ARG A 194 -17.72 10.88 15.42
CA ARG A 194 -18.38 9.92 16.31
C ARG A 194 -18.39 8.49 15.78
N LEU A 195 -18.15 8.25 14.50
CA LEU A 195 -18.24 6.89 13.94
C LEU A 195 -16.94 6.09 14.02
N ALA A 196 -15.82 6.71 14.28
CA ALA A 196 -14.53 6.02 14.39
C ALA A 196 -14.35 5.26 15.72
N GLY A 197 -15.07 5.65 16.77
CA GLY A 197 -14.91 5.07 18.12
C GLY A 197 -15.80 3.87 18.42
N GLU A 198 -16.95 3.74 17.76
CA GLU A 198 -17.97 2.74 18.15
C GLU A 198 -17.93 1.43 17.33
N GLN A 199 -17.34 1.44 16.14
CA GLN A 199 -17.34 0.24 15.28
C GLN A 199 -16.15 -0.71 15.47
N PHE A 200 -15.14 -0.33 16.24
CA PHE A 200 -13.93 -1.14 16.45
C PHE A 200 -13.65 -1.53 17.90
N GLY A 201 -14.59 -1.24 18.81
CA GLY A 201 -14.41 -1.40 20.25
C GLY A 201 -14.27 -2.83 20.77
N ASP A 202 -14.70 -3.84 20.01
CA ASP A 202 -14.79 -5.23 20.47
C ASP A 202 -13.89 -6.24 19.72
N LEU A 203 -12.96 -5.74 18.88
CA LEU A 203 -11.97 -6.62 18.26
C LEU A 203 -10.78 -6.78 19.20
N ASP A 204 -10.63 -7.97 19.79
CA ASP A 204 -9.48 -8.38 20.62
C ASP A 204 -8.24 -8.62 19.71
N LEU A 205 -7.83 -7.55 19.03
CA LEU A 205 -6.61 -7.50 18.23
C LEU A 205 -5.51 -6.83 19.05
N PRO A 206 -4.26 -7.31 18.98
CA PRO A 206 -3.14 -6.64 19.63
C PRO A 206 -3.12 -5.16 19.22
N ARG A 207 -2.99 -4.25 20.20
CA ARG A 207 -3.04 -2.79 19.97
C ARG A 207 -2.17 -2.31 18.82
N GLU A 208 -1.02 -2.93 18.61
CA GLU A 208 -0.11 -2.70 17.50
C GLU A 208 -0.73 -3.00 16.12
N ARG A 209 -1.71 -3.92 16.03
CA ARG A 209 -2.44 -4.21 14.79
C ARG A 209 -3.67 -3.31 14.60
N VAL A 210 -4.27 -2.80 15.68
CA VAL A 210 -5.43 -1.90 15.63
C VAL A 210 -5.01 -0.47 15.29
N GLU A 211 -3.87 0.00 15.79
CA GLU A 211 -3.28 1.27 15.36
C GLU A 211 -2.92 1.27 13.87
N TRP A 212 -2.60 0.10 13.31
CA TRP A 212 -2.41 -0.11 11.87
C TRP A 212 -3.71 0.01 11.05
N ILE A 213 -4.86 -0.26 11.63
CA ILE A 213 -6.17 -0.31 10.93
C ILE A 213 -6.99 0.96 11.21
N ALA A 214 -6.89 1.53 12.41
CA ALA A 214 -7.73 2.63 12.87
C ALA A 214 -7.08 4.04 12.79
N GLY A 215 -5.76 4.13 12.69
CA GLY A 215 -5.05 5.40 12.59
C GLY A 215 -4.94 5.88 11.15
N GLU A 216 -5.82 6.79 10.74
CA GLU A 216 -5.70 7.62 9.54
C GLU A 216 -5.44 6.82 8.24
N SER A 217 -6.50 6.59 7.50
CA SER A 217 -6.57 6.11 6.11
C SER A 217 -5.41 5.24 5.64
N ILE A 218 -5.66 4.01 5.24
CA ILE A 218 -4.71 3.11 4.53
C ILE A 218 -4.00 3.82 3.36
N VAL A 219 -4.59 4.90 2.86
CA VAL A 219 -3.98 5.91 1.97
C VAL A 219 -2.73 6.52 2.59
N PHE A 220 -2.79 6.86 3.87
CA PHE A 220 -1.64 7.30 4.64
C PHE A 220 -0.66 6.14 4.91
N LEU A 221 -1.09 4.89 4.85
CA LEU A 221 -0.21 3.76 5.10
C LEU A 221 0.74 3.50 3.92
N ALA A 222 0.25 3.54 2.69
CA ALA A 222 1.14 3.54 1.53
C ALA A 222 2.01 4.81 1.54
N CYS A 223 1.43 5.98 1.83
CA CYS A 223 2.19 7.22 2.02
C CYS A 223 3.04 7.21 3.30
N ARG A 224 2.57 6.67 4.43
CA ARG A 224 3.33 6.65 5.69
C ARG A 224 4.46 5.62 5.67
N CYS A 225 4.34 4.51 4.97
CA CYS A 225 5.49 3.65 4.65
C CYS A 225 6.50 4.35 3.74
N MET A 226 6.06 5.34 2.93
CA MET A 226 6.93 6.19 2.12
C MET A 226 7.52 7.36 2.91
N LEU A 227 6.96 7.69 4.09
CA LEU A 227 7.23 8.89 4.88
C LEU A 227 7.90 8.60 6.24
N GLN A 228 8.08 7.34 6.65
CA GLN A 228 8.83 6.91 7.84
C GLN A 228 10.18 6.32 7.49
#